data_30703b672dc5ef9f309908b9fa7a97cb
#
_entry.id   30703b672dc5ef9f309908b9fa7a97cb
#
_cell.length_a   1.000
_cell.length_b   1.000
_cell.length_c   1.000
_cell.angle_alpha   90.00
_cell.angle_beta   90.00
_cell.angle_gamma   90.00
#
_symmetry.space_group_name_H-M   'P 1'
#
loop_
_entity.id
_entity.type
_entity.pdbx_description
1 polymer ?
#
loop_
_entity_poly.entity_id
_entity_poly.type
_entity_poly.pdbx_seq_one_letter_code
_entity_poly.pdbx_strand_id
1 'polypeptide(L)'
;MDQATNDRILEGMRYENERSAPPPGFPALPRIPAGRYLDPAFLALEHEAMWKASWLYAVHADELPEVGSYRLWERTGSPILIVRVAEDAFRAYYNTCAHRGAPLVQDVAGKKKLFVCPYHAWSYDLEGKLKAVRDPRDFPALDMNCYGLKAVRCESFGPWIFINEADDAPPLAEAIAPFPEHWASLDVNNQRHIHTSSYDVNCNVKILLDAFMESYHIASIHKQTVNRFLNHLGTYIELYPGGNMLMVTPQKREDWEDPGAKGMHRVASATSVQRVHNPSCHFFPNLVAPVSDSGVPFLTFWPTGDNTMTIDSHWFGPSESKDDPQWQTRIDNWERILDEDLQFAADIQKSIESGGFQGLALSYQERRIYFWHEEVDRRIGAQRVPEHLRMQPMLDEFVLK
;
A
#
# COMPACT_ATOMS: atom_id res chain seq x y z
N MET A 1 -3.41 -18.55 -4.00
CA MET A 1 -2.06 -19.18 -4.19
C MET A 1 -2.28 -20.60 -4.63
N ASP A 2 -1.60 -21.05 -5.68
CA ASP A 2 -1.65 -22.45 -6.11
C ASP A 2 -0.72 -23.36 -5.26
N GLN A 3 -0.83 -24.69 -5.42
CA GLN A 3 -0.06 -25.65 -4.63
C GLN A 3 1.46 -25.56 -4.93
N ALA A 4 1.86 -25.33 -6.16
CA ALA A 4 3.27 -25.26 -6.54
C ALA A 4 3.96 -24.05 -5.89
N THR A 5 3.30 -22.89 -5.88
CA THR A 5 3.76 -21.68 -5.18
C THR A 5 3.81 -21.92 -3.66
N ASN A 6 2.78 -22.53 -3.09
CA ASN A 6 2.76 -22.86 -1.66
C ASN A 6 3.96 -23.75 -1.26
N ASP A 7 4.22 -24.81 -2.05
CA ASP A 7 5.32 -25.75 -1.76
C ASP A 7 6.69 -25.09 -1.93
N ARG A 8 6.87 -24.26 -2.96
CA ARG A 8 8.10 -23.48 -3.17
C ARG A 8 8.39 -22.58 -1.97
N ILE A 9 7.38 -21.88 -1.44
CA ILE A 9 7.53 -21.02 -0.27
C ILE A 9 7.90 -21.84 0.98
N LEU A 10 7.25 -22.98 1.21
CA LEU A 10 7.57 -23.86 2.33
C LEU A 10 9.00 -24.41 2.26
N GLU A 11 9.47 -24.77 1.07
CA GLU A 11 10.85 -25.19 0.84
C GLU A 11 11.83 -24.03 1.08
N GLY A 12 11.50 -22.85 0.56
CA GLY A 12 12.30 -21.64 0.78
C GLY A 12 12.45 -21.30 2.26
N MET A 13 11.37 -21.34 3.05
CA MET A 13 11.45 -21.10 4.49
C MET A 13 12.32 -22.13 5.22
N ARG A 14 12.30 -23.39 4.81
CA ARG A 14 13.21 -24.42 5.37
C ARG A 14 14.65 -24.09 5.06
N TYR A 15 14.96 -23.77 3.81
CA TYR A 15 16.30 -23.36 3.40
C TYR A 15 16.79 -22.15 4.21
N GLU A 16 15.95 -21.10 4.33
CA GLU A 16 16.30 -19.89 5.09
C GLU A 16 16.61 -20.20 6.56
N ASN A 17 15.86 -21.12 7.17
CA ASN A 17 16.05 -21.52 8.56
C ASN A 17 17.33 -22.35 8.79
N GLU A 18 17.78 -23.09 7.80
CA GLU A 18 18.94 -24.00 7.88
C GLU A 18 20.25 -23.36 7.44
N ARG A 19 20.21 -22.31 6.62
CA ARG A 19 21.43 -21.67 6.10
C ARG A 19 22.26 -21.04 7.21
N SER A 20 23.58 -21.10 7.05
CA SER A 20 24.57 -20.42 7.92
C SER A 20 25.15 -19.14 7.32
N ALA A 21 24.86 -18.85 6.05
CA ALA A 21 25.35 -17.69 5.30
C ALA A 21 24.32 -17.28 4.23
N PRO A 22 24.42 -16.09 3.62
CA PRO A 22 23.66 -15.77 2.41
C PRO A 22 23.90 -16.82 1.31
N PRO A 23 22.95 -17.01 0.37
CA PRO A 23 23.13 -17.94 -0.74
C PRO A 23 24.42 -17.63 -1.54
N PRO A 24 25.11 -18.65 -2.08
CA PRO A 24 26.24 -18.44 -2.97
C PRO A 24 25.86 -17.51 -4.15
N GLY A 25 26.71 -16.51 -4.41
CA GLY A 25 26.45 -15.53 -5.47
C GLY A 25 25.58 -14.33 -5.07
N PHE A 26 25.02 -14.32 -3.87
CA PHE A 26 24.31 -13.11 -3.40
C PHE A 26 25.32 -11.97 -3.17
N PRO A 27 25.10 -10.78 -3.77
CA PRO A 27 26.04 -9.67 -3.69
C PRO A 27 26.03 -9.01 -2.29
N ALA A 28 27.19 -8.44 -1.91
CA ALA A 28 27.21 -7.51 -0.80
C ALA A 28 26.44 -6.23 -1.20
N LEU A 29 25.39 -5.91 -0.46
CA LEU A 29 24.57 -4.73 -0.75
C LEU A 29 25.34 -3.45 -0.38
N PRO A 30 25.51 -2.48 -1.30
CA PRO A 30 26.03 -1.18 -0.97
C PRO A 30 25.13 -0.46 0.04
N ARG A 31 25.68 0.53 0.77
CA ARG A 31 24.85 1.35 1.67
C ARG A 31 23.83 2.17 0.88
N ILE A 32 22.60 2.24 1.38
CA ILE A 32 21.62 3.19 0.89
C ILE A 32 21.96 4.57 1.45
N PRO A 33 22.22 5.60 0.62
CA PRO A 33 22.65 6.92 1.10
C PRO A 33 21.61 7.59 2.01
N ALA A 34 22.05 8.17 3.14
CA ALA A 34 21.18 8.87 4.07
C ALA A 34 20.41 10.04 3.41
N GLY A 35 20.97 10.68 2.40
CA GLY A 35 20.33 11.76 1.65
C GLY A 35 19.01 11.36 0.99
N ARG A 36 18.77 10.07 0.73
CA ARG A 36 17.47 9.60 0.21
C ARG A 36 16.30 9.81 1.19
N TYR A 37 16.60 10.03 2.46
CA TYR A 37 15.61 10.31 3.51
C TYR A 37 15.50 11.81 3.82
N LEU A 38 16.46 12.63 3.37
CA LEU A 38 16.63 14.00 3.81
C LEU A 38 16.63 15.05 2.69
N ASP A 39 17.04 14.68 1.47
CA ASP A 39 17.22 15.65 0.38
C ASP A 39 15.86 16.04 -0.21
N PRO A 40 15.40 17.30 -0.05
CA PRO A 40 14.09 17.73 -0.54
C PRO A 40 13.96 17.62 -2.06
N ALA A 41 15.05 17.77 -2.81
CA ALA A 41 15.02 17.64 -4.26
C ALA A 41 14.77 16.19 -4.69
N PHE A 42 15.37 15.23 -3.97
CA PHE A 42 15.12 13.81 -4.18
C PHE A 42 13.67 13.43 -3.77
N LEU A 43 13.19 13.93 -2.63
CA LEU A 43 11.81 13.71 -2.20
C LEU A 43 10.77 14.26 -3.19
N ALA A 44 11.07 15.40 -3.82
CA ALA A 44 10.23 15.96 -4.89
C ALA A 44 10.20 15.06 -6.14
N LEU A 45 11.32 14.43 -6.51
CA LEU A 45 11.36 13.43 -7.60
C LEU A 45 10.54 12.17 -7.27
N GLU A 46 10.64 11.66 -6.03
CA GLU A 46 9.79 10.56 -5.56
C GLU A 46 8.31 10.92 -5.65
N HIS A 47 7.95 12.13 -5.23
CA HIS A 47 6.56 12.59 -5.27
C HIS A 47 6.01 12.60 -6.69
N GLU A 48 6.75 13.15 -7.63
CA GLU A 48 6.34 13.25 -9.04
C GLU A 48 6.28 11.88 -9.73
N ALA A 49 7.36 11.10 -9.64
CA ALA A 49 7.57 9.93 -10.47
C ALA A 49 7.07 8.61 -9.84
N MET A 50 6.84 8.61 -8.54
CA MET A 50 6.40 7.43 -7.79
C MET A 50 5.00 7.63 -7.20
N TRP A 51 4.82 8.59 -6.28
CA TRP A 51 3.54 8.75 -5.58
C TRP A 51 2.37 9.07 -6.51
N LYS A 52 2.58 9.94 -7.52
CA LYS A 52 1.54 10.27 -8.52
C LYS A 52 1.46 9.30 -9.69
N ALA A 53 2.44 8.44 -9.87
CA ALA A 53 2.52 7.53 -11.02
C ALA A 53 2.42 6.05 -10.66
N SER A 54 2.02 5.72 -9.44
CA SER A 54 1.79 4.34 -9.01
C SER A 54 0.32 4.07 -8.71
N TRP A 55 -0.07 2.80 -8.75
CA TRP A 55 -1.37 2.38 -8.26
C TRP A 55 -1.39 2.42 -6.74
N LEU A 56 -2.27 3.23 -6.18
CA LEU A 56 -2.42 3.44 -4.76
C LEU A 56 -3.78 2.95 -4.29
N TYR A 57 -3.81 2.18 -3.21
CA TYR A 57 -5.07 1.82 -2.57
C TYR A 57 -5.76 3.10 -2.08
N ALA A 58 -7.03 3.25 -2.41
CA ALA A 58 -7.77 4.46 -2.12
C ALA A 58 -8.95 4.25 -1.17
N VAL A 59 -9.78 3.25 -1.43
CA VAL A 59 -11.02 3.04 -0.66
C VAL A 59 -11.55 1.61 -0.86
N HIS A 60 -12.27 1.09 0.13
CA HIS A 60 -13.03 -0.16 -0.01
C HIS A 60 -14.45 0.10 -0.54
N ALA A 61 -15.01 -0.84 -1.30
CA ALA A 61 -16.34 -0.72 -1.90
C ALA A 61 -17.46 -0.51 -0.86
N ASP A 62 -17.31 -1.05 0.37
CA ASP A 62 -18.26 -0.84 1.48
C ASP A 62 -18.31 0.62 1.95
N GLU A 63 -17.27 1.41 1.70
CA GLU A 63 -17.24 2.84 2.01
C GLU A 63 -18.01 3.69 0.97
N LEU A 64 -18.39 3.07 -0.15
CA LEU A 64 -19.21 3.64 -1.22
C LEU A 64 -20.48 2.78 -1.43
N PRO A 65 -21.40 2.68 -0.45
CA PRO A 65 -22.42 1.63 -0.39
C PRO A 65 -23.46 1.68 -1.52
N GLU A 66 -23.70 2.84 -2.12
CA GLU A 66 -24.75 3.04 -3.10
C GLU A 66 -24.27 3.83 -4.32
N VAL A 67 -24.96 3.70 -5.45
CA VAL A 67 -24.72 4.54 -6.62
C VAL A 67 -24.85 6.02 -6.26
N GLY A 68 -23.85 6.79 -6.62
CA GLY A 68 -23.70 8.20 -6.26
C GLY A 68 -22.99 8.45 -4.92
N SER A 69 -22.67 7.40 -4.14
CA SER A 69 -21.74 7.54 -3.01
C SER A 69 -20.38 7.99 -3.51
N TYR A 70 -19.75 8.88 -2.77
CA TYR A 70 -18.41 9.38 -3.09
C TYR A 70 -17.52 9.46 -1.86
N ARG A 71 -16.19 9.43 -2.13
CA ARG A 71 -15.15 9.71 -1.15
C ARG A 71 -14.16 10.74 -1.76
N LEU A 72 -13.82 11.76 -0.97
CA LEU A 72 -12.70 12.66 -1.29
C LEU A 72 -11.42 12.05 -0.73
N TRP A 73 -10.42 11.91 -1.59
CA TRP A 73 -9.12 11.31 -1.28
C TRP A 73 -7.99 12.29 -1.63
N GLU A 74 -7.04 12.53 -0.73
CA GLU A 74 -6.06 13.62 -0.87
C GLU A 74 -4.62 13.22 -0.47
N ARG A 75 -4.31 11.91 -0.45
CA ARG A 75 -3.03 11.40 0.07
C ARG A 75 -1.79 11.80 -0.75
N THR A 76 -1.94 12.13 -2.04
CA THR A 76 -0.86 12.65 -2.90
C THR A 76 -0.85 14.17 -3.00
N GLY A 77 -1.66 14.88 -2.21
CA GLY A 77 -1.86 16.32 -2.33
C GLY A 77 -2.80 16.72 -3.47
N SER A 78 -3.22 15.79 -4.33
CA SER A 78 -4.26 16.01 -5.34
C SER A 78 -5.63 15.68 -4.72
N PRO A 79 -6.63 16.60 -4.80
CA PRO A 79 -7.98 16.32 -4.35
C PRO A 79 -8.68 15.42 -5.38
N ILE A 80 -8.82 14.14 -5.09
CA ILE A 80 -9.42 13.15 -5.98
C ILE A 80 -10.79 12.72 -5.43
N LEU A 81 -11.80 12.77 -6.28
CA LEU A 81 -13.17 12.38 -6.01
C LEU A 81 -13.39 10.96 -6.56
N ILE A 82 -13.58 9.99 -5.68
CA ILE A 82 -13.89 8.59 -6.04
C ILE A 82 -15.39 8.40 -5.91
N VAL A 83 -16.04 7.87 -6.94
CA VAL A 83 -17.50 7.80 -7.06
C VAL A 83 -17.94 6.40 -7.47
N ARG A 84 -18.96 5.84 -6.81
CA ARG A 84 -19.67 4.66 -7.29
C ARG A 84 -20.68 5.08 -8.36
N VAL A 85 -20.46 4.69 -9.60
CA VAL A 85 -21.29 5.10 -10.76
C VAL A 85 -22.35 4.07 -11.14
N ALA A 86 -22.10 2.79 -10.81
CA ALA A 86 -23.02 1.66 -10.96
C ALA A 86 -22.78 0.63 -9.87
N GLU A 87 -23.55 -0.47 -9.83
CA GLU A 87 -23.49 -1.49 -8.77
C GLU A 87 -22.06 -1.99 -8.52
N ASP A 88 -21.30 -2.28 -9.60
CA ASP A 88 -19.92 -2.77 -9.53
C ASP A 88 -18.95 -1.88 -10.32
N ALA A 89 -19.25 -0.58 -10.46
CA ALA A 89 -18.42 0.34 -11.21
C ALA A 89 -18.08 1.60 -10.44
N PHE A 90 -16.79 1.93 -10.45
CA PHE A 90 -16.23 3.09 -9.78
C PHE A 90 -15.49 3.97 -10.79
N ARG A 91 -15.44 5.28 -10.51
CA ARG A 91 -14.68 6.26 -11.27
C ARG A 91 -13.95 7.18 -10.31
N ALA A 92 -12.85 7.73 -10.77
CA ALA A 92 -12.14 8.76 -10.04
C ALA A 92 -11.92 9.99 -10.94
N TYR A 93 -11.99 11.17 -10.33
CA TYR A 93 -11.82 12.46 -10.99
C TYR A 93 -11.03 13.38 -10.09
N TYR A 94 -10.30 14.33 -10.66
CA TYR A 94 -9.88 15.48 -9.87
C TYR A 94 -11.12 16.24 -9.38
N ASN A 95 -11.18 16.56 -8.10
CA ASN A 95 -12.26 17.34 -7.49
C ASN A 95 -12.17 18.81 -7.91
N THR A 96 -12.23 19.05 -9.22
CA THR A 96 -11.92 20.34 -9.85
C THR A 96 -12.91 20.62 -10.95
N CYS A 97 -13.68 21.70 -10.81
CA CYS A 97 -14.61 22.16 -11.83
C CYS A 97 -13.85 22.68 -13.07
N ALA A 98 -14.22 22.15 -14.25
CA ALA A 98 -13.58 22.54 -15.51
C ALA A 98 -13.77 24.01 -15.91
N HIS A 99 -14.66 24.76 -15.24
CA HIS A 99 -14.86 26.17 -15.50
C HIS A 99 -13.70 27.03 -14.95
N ARG A 100 -13.47 27.01 -13.63
CA ARG A 100 -12.48 27.89 -12.95
C ARG A 100 -11.81 27.19 -11.75
N GLY A 101 -11.74 25.87 -11.74
CA GLY A 101 -10.98 25.09 -10.78
C GLY A 101 -11.58 24.98 -9.36
N ALA A 102 -12.81 25.45 -9.13
CA ALA A 102 -13.41 25.33 -7.82
C ALA A 102 -13.69 23.86 -7.47
N PRO A 103 -13.53 23.43 -6.19
CA PRO A 103 -13.87 22.08 -5.77
C PRO A 103 -15.39 21.84 -5.89
N LEU A 104 -15.75 20.62 -6.28
CA LEU A 104 -17.16 20.21 -6.43
C LEU A 104 -17.77 19.76 -5.12
N VAL A 105 -16.95 19.16 -4.25
CA VAL A 105 -17.30 18.74 -2.90
C VAL A 105 -16.25 19.19 -1.90
N GLN A 106 -16.64 19.39 -0.65
CA GLN A 106 -15.75 19.74 0.46
C GLN A 106 -15.84 18.69 1.58
N ASP A 107 -16.97 17.96 1.64
CA ASP A 107 -17.14 16.88 2.60
C ASP A 107 -16.30 15.65 2.18
N VAL A 108 -15.68 14.99 3.15
CA VAL A 108 -14.83 13.80 2.93
C VAL A 108 -15.62 12.65 2.27
N ALA A 109 -16.91 12.54 2.55
CA ALA A 109 -17.78 11.51 1.98
C ALA A 109 -19.23 12.01 1.87
N GLY A 110 -19.99 11.40 0.99
CA GLY A 110 -21.41 11.71 0.82
C GLY A 110 -22.04 10.98 -0.34
N LYS A 111 -23.26 11.41 -0.74
CA LYS A 111 -23.99 10.87 -1.89
C LYS A 111 -24.55 12.00 -2.74
N LYS A 112 -24.36 11.93 -4.04
CA LYS A 112 -24.87 12.90 -5.02
C LYS A 112 -25.47 12.15 -6.22
N LYS A 113 -26.48 12.73 -6.84
CA LYS A 113 -26.99 12.31 -8.17
C LYS A 113 -26.28 13.08 -9.29
N LEU A 114 -25.84 14.28 -8.98
CA LEU A 114 -25.09 15.21 -9.84
C LEU A 114 -24.12 15.98 -8.96
N PHE A 115 -22.94 16.27 -9.47
CA PHE A 115 -21.97 17.18 -8.85
C PHE A 115 -22.24 18.58 -9.38
N VAL A 116 -22.74 19.46 -8.53
CA VAL A 116 -23.02 20.86 -8.87
C VAL A 116 -21.94 21.75 -8.26
N CYS A 117 -21.19 22.42 -9.10
CA CYS A 117 -20.14 23.33 -8.65
C CYS A 117 -20.75 24.47 -7.81
N PRO A 118 -20.28 24.67 -6.57
CA PRO A 118 -20.87 25.70 -5.69
C PRO A 118 -20.58 27.12 -6.16
N TYR A 119 -19.62 27.30 -7.07
CA TYR A 119 -19.20 28.62 -7.51
C TYR A 119 -20.13 29.20 -8.61
N HIS A 120 -20.36 28.45 -9.72
CA HIS A 120 -21.17 28.93 -10.84
C HIS A 120 -22.20 27.90 -11.32
N ALA A 121 -22.52 26.90 -10.52
CA ALA A 121 -23.54 25.88 -10.79
C ALA A 121 -23.32 25.04 -12.07
N TRP A 122 -22.09 24.95 -12.59
CA TRP A 122 -21.78 23.93 -13.59
C TRP A 122 -22.04 22.56 -13.01
N SER A 123 -22.74 21.70 -13.76
CA SER A 123 -23.23 20.43 -13.20
C SER A 123 -22.71 19.26 -14.02
N TYR A 124 -22.24 18.25 -13.32
CA TYR A 124 -21.64 17.04 -13.90
C TYR A 124 -22.41 15.80 -13.44
N ASP A 125 -22.62 14.84 -14.35
CA ASP A 125 -23.16 13.54 -13.96
C ASP A 125 -22.10 12.68 -13.22
N LEU A 126 -22.50 11.48 -12.78
CA LEU A 126 -21.62 10.56 -12.08
C LEU A 126 -20.47 10.05 -12.99
N GLU A 127 -20.64 10.07 -14.31
CA GLU A 127 -19.61 9.73 -15.30
C GLU A 127 -18.69 10.92 -15.61
N GLY A 128 -18.79 12.01 -14.87
CA GLY A 128 -17.95 13.21 -15.02
C GLY A 128 -18.30 14.09 -16.22
N LYS A 129 -19.37 13.80 -16.96
CA LYS A 129 -19.75 14.58 -18.14
C LYS A 129 -20.45 15.86 -17.71
N LEU A 130 -20.10 16.99 -18.34
CA LEU A 130 -20.80 18.25 -18.14
C LEU A 130 -22.24 18.15 -18.68
N LYS A 131 -23.22 18.42 -17.83
CA LYS A 131 -24.65 18.31 -18.15
C LYS A 131 -25.34 19.63 -18.29
N ALA A 132 -24.91 20.63 -17.53
CA ALA A 132 -25.48 21.97 -17.56
C ALA A 132 -24.47 23.04 -17.19
N VAL A 133 -24.61 24.17 -17.81
CA VAL A 133 -23.93 25.42 -17.44
C VAL A 133 -24.99 26.47 -17.10
N ARG A 134 -24.69 27.35 -16.18
CA ARG A 134 -25.55 28.48 -15.88
C ARG A 134 -25.43 29.50 -17.01
N ASP A 135 -26.56 30.14 -17.37
CA ASP A 135 -26.66 31.16 -18.40
C ASP A 135 -26.01 30.75 -19.74
N PRO A 136 -26.46 29.63 -20.38
CA PRO A 136 -25.81 29.03 -21.54
C PRO A 136 -25.78 29.97 -22.76
N ARG A 137 -26.63 30.98 -22.81
CA ARG A 137 -26.61 32.03 -23.85
C ARG A 137 -25.29 32.80 -23.92
N ASP A 138 -24.56 32.86 -22.78
CA ASP A 138 -23.29 33.57 -22.70
C ASP A 138 -22.11 32.66 -23.06
N PHE A 139 -22.37 31.40 -23.37
CA PHE A 139 -21.40 30.38 -23.80
C PHE A 139 -21.73 29.82 -25.20
N PRO A 140 -21.94 30.63 -26.25
CA PRO A 140 -22.48 30.19 -27.53
C PRO A 140 -21.58 29.19 -28.29
N ALA A 141 -20.29 29.14 -27.98
CA ALA A 141 -19.28 28.29 -28.60
C ALA A 141 -18.84 27.12 -27.69
N LEU A 142 -19.48 26.93 -26.53
CA LEU A 142 -19.08 25.89 -25.59
C LEU A 142 -19.54 24.50 -26.10
N ASP A 143 -18.56 23.68 -26.46
CA ASP A 143 -18.83 22.25 -26.63
C ASP A 143 -18.76 21.55 -25.26
N MET A 144 -19.91 21.24 -24.68
CA MET A 144 -20.03 20.62 -23.36
C MET A 144 -19.27 19.28 -23.25
N ASN A 145 -19.04 18.58 -24.37
CA ASN A 145 -18.30 17.32 -24.38
C ASN A 145 -16.79 17.52 -24.07
N CYS A 146 -16.28 18.72 -24.30
CA CYS A 146 -14.88 19.05 -24.04
C CYS A 146 -14.59 19.50 -22.58
N TYR A 147 -15.65 19.69 -21.77
CA TYR A 147 -15.54 20.27 -20.41
C TYR A 147 -16.01 19.28 -19.31
N GLY A 148 -15.80 18.00 -19.51
CA GLY A 148 -15.96 17.00 -18.46
C GLY A 148 -14.94 17.16 -17.34
N LEU A 149 -15.15 16.44 -16.23
CA LEU A 149 -14.15 16.33 -15.17
C LEU A 149 -12.93 15.56 -15.70
N LYS A 150 -11.74 15.98 -15.32
CA LYS A 150 -10.52 15.25 -15.64
C LYS A 150 -10.53 13.93 -14.87
N ALA A 151 -10.55 12.82 -15.60
CA ALA A 151 -10.52 11.48 -15.02
C ALA A 151 -9.14 11.17 -14.41
N VAL A 152 -9.15 10.34 -13.38
CA VAL A 152 -7.99 9.65 -12.81
C VAL A 152 -8.23 8.16 -13.04
N ARG A 153 -7.20 7.40 -13.36
CA ARG A 153 -7.33 5.95 -13.52
C ARG A 153 -7.84 5.34 -12.23
N CYS A 154 -8.85 4.47 -12.37
CA CYS A 154 -9.56 3.86 -11.23
C CYS A 154 -9.92 2.43 -11.61
N GLU A 155 -9.33 1.46 -10.91
CA GLU A 155 -9.55 0.03 -11.13
C GLU A 155 -9.70 -0.68 -9.78
N SER A 156 -10.26 -1.89 -9.79
CA SER A 156 -10.53 -2.66 -8.57
C SER A 156 -9.80 -3.98 -8.57
N PHE A 157 -9.30 -4.38 -7.41
CA PHE A 157 -8.90 -5.74 -7.11
C PHE A 157 -9.81 -6.28 -6.01
N GLY A 158 -10.74 -7.16 -6.36
CA GLY A 158 -11.85 -7.49 -5.48
C GLY A 158 -12.62 -6.23 -5.05
N PRO A 159 -12.90 -6.04 -3.76
CA PRO A 159 -13.60 -4.88 -3.25
C PRO A 159 -12.69 -3.66 -3.00
N TRP A 160 -11.38 -3.80 -3.20
CA TRP A 160 -10.41 -2.72 -3.01
C TRP A 160 -10.26 -1.89 -4.28
N ILE A 161 -10.46 -0.59 -4.16
CA ILE A 161 -10.40 0.37 -5.25
C ILE A 161 -9.05 1.07 -5.21
N PHE A 162 -8.35 1.05 -6.34
CA PHE A 162 -7.06 1.68 -6.55
C PHE A 162 -7.18 2.80 -7.57
N ILE A 163 -6.34 3.81 -7.40
CA ILE A 163 -6.23 4.93 -8.33
C ILE A 163 -4.79 5.14 -8.78
N ASN A 164 -4.63 5.77 -9.95
CA ASN A 164 -3.33 6.19 -10.47
C ASN A 164 -3.51 7.48 -11.25
N GLU A 165 -2.72 8.52 -10.93
CA GLU A 165 -2.81 9.82 -11.60
C GLU A 165 -2.11 9.84 -12.98
N ALA A 166 -1.28 8.83 -13.29
CA ALA A 166 -0.64 8.71 -14.61
C ALA A 166 -1.62 8.14 -15.64
N ASP A 167 -1.80 8.86 -16.75
CA ASP A 167 -2.72 8.48 -17.82
C ASP A 167 -2.30 7.19 -18.55
N ASP A 168 -0.98 6.90 -18.59
CA ASP A 168 -0.34 5.76 -19.27
C ASP A 168 0.00 4.58 -18.33
N ALA A 169 -0.52 4.59 -17.10
CA ALA A 169 -0.28 3.49 -16.16
C ALA A 169 -0.73 2.13 -16.76
N PRO A 170 0.01 1.03 -16.53
CA PRO A 170 -0.43 -0.30 -16.93
C PRO A 170 -1.73 -0.68 -16.21
N PRO A 171 -2.49 -1.68 -16.69
CA PRO A 171 -3.63 -2.21 -15.94
C PRO A 171 -3.25 -2.60 -14.51
N LEU A 172 -4.16 -2.37 -13.54
CA LEU A 172 -3.91 -2.69 -12.14
C LEU A 172 -3.47 -4.13 -11.93
N ALA A 173 -4.14 -5.09 -12.59
CA ALA A 173 -3.83 -6.52 -12.46
C ALA A 173 -2.38 -6.86 -12.84
N GLU A 174 -1.83 -6.17 -13.83
CA GLU A 174 -0.42 -6.32 -14.22
C GLU A 174 0.50 -5.64 -13.20
N ALA A 175 0.12 -4.45 -12.75
CA ALA A 175 0.93 -3.67 -11.82
C ALA A 175 1.08 -4.33 -10.44
N ILE A 176 0.09 -5.10 -9.98
CA ILE A 176 0.11 -5.78 -8.69
C ILE A 176 0.40 -7.29 -8.80
N ALA A 177 0.84 -7.76 -9.97
CA ALA A 177 1.21 -9.16 -10.13
C ALA A 177 2.40 -9.52 -9.18
N PRO A 178 2.43 -10.75 -8.63
CA PRO A 178 1.52 -11.88 -8.86
C PRO A 178 0.38 -12.00 -7.80
N PHE A 179 0.08 -10.96 -7.06
CA PHE A 179 -0.83 -11.05 -5.91
C PHE A 179 -2.27 -11.43 -6.24
N PRO A 180 -2.87 -11.06 -7.40
CA PRO A 180 -4.19 -11.58 -7.76
C PRO A 180 -4.26 -13.12 -7.75
N GLU A 181 -3.22 -13.79 -8.25
CA GLU A 181 -3.11 -15.25 -8.26
C GLU A 181 -2.79 -15.81 -6.86
N HIS A 182 -1.90 -15.16 -6.13
CA HIS A 182 -1.57 -15.56 -4.76
C HIS A 182 -2.77 -15.48 -3.81
N TRP A 183 -3.67 -14.53 -4.05
CA TRP A 183 -4.84 -14.30 -3.19
C TRP A 183 -6.12 -14.97 -3.68
N ALA A 184 -6.10 -15.64 -4.83
CA ALA A 184 -7.26 -16.38 -5.36
C ALA A 184 -7.85 -17.36 -4.35
N SER A 185 -7.02 -17.90 -3.44
CA SER A 185 -7.42 -18.82 -2.36
C SER A 185 -7.98 -18.13 -1.11
N LEU A 186 -8.04 -16.79 -1.05
CA LEU A 186 -8.47 -16.01 0.12
C LEU A 186 -9.89 -15.46 0.01
N ASP A 187 -10.67 -15.94 -0.95
CA ASP A 187 -12.04 -15.46 -1.20
C ASP A 187 -12.13 -13.93 -1.25
N VAL A 188 -11.31 -13.36 -2.12
CA VAL A 188 -11.06 -11.90 -2.23
C VAL A 188 -12.35 -11.09 -2.35
N ASN A 189 -13.34 -11.57 -3.11
CA ASN A 189 -14.59 -10.85 -3.35
C ASN A 189 -15.53 -10.81 -2.12
N ASN A 190 -15.28 -11.68 -1.14
CA ASN A 190 -16.06 -11.78 0.09
C ASN A 190 -15.46 -11.00 1.27
N GLN A 191 -14.37 -10.27 1.05
CA GLN A 191 -13.76 -9.45 2.08
C GLN A 191 -14.61 -8.20 2.33
N ARG A 192 -14.85 -7.85 3.59
CA ARG A 192 -15.62 -6.70 4.04
C ARG A 192 -14.74 -5.76 4.85
N HIS A 193 -15.00 -4.48 4.77
CA HIS A 193 -14.34 -3.49 5.60
C HIS A 193 -14.82 -3.63 7.07
N ILE A 194 -13.88 -3.75 7.98
CA ILE A 194 -14.11 -3.92 9.42
C ILE A 194 -13.78 -2.63 10.16
N HIS A 195 -12.56 -2.12 9.98
CA HIS A 195 -12.05 -0.98 10.74
C HIS A 195 -10.91 -0.28 9.99
N THR A 196 -10.71 0.99 10.29
CA THR A 196 -9.53 1.75 9.88
C THR A 196 -9.05 2.63 11.02
N SER A 197 -7.78 2.53 11.37
CA SER A 197 -7.07 3.42 12.30
C SER A 197 -6.01 4.21 11.53
N SER A 198 -5.73 5.44 11.97
CA SER A 198 -4.69 6.31 11.38
C SER A 198 -3.77 6.85 12.46
N TYR A 199 -2.47 6.86 12.19
CA TYR A 199 -1.43 7.28 13.13
C TYR A 199 -0.50 8.27 12.45
N ASP A 200 -0.42 9.48 12.99
CA ASP A 200 0.52 10.49 12.52
C ASP A 200 1.87 10.32 13.23
N VAL A 201 2.95 10.30 12.44
CA VAL A 201 4.29 10.03 12.93
C VAL A 201 5.28 11.08 12.42
N ASN A 202 6.16 11.56 13.30
CA ASN A 202 7.18 12.56 12.97
C ASN A 202 8.45 11.90 12.45
N CYS A 203 8.38 11.33 11.25
CA CYS A 203 9.52 10.79 10.52
C CYS A 203 9.27 10.78 9.02
N ASN A 204 10.34 10.67 8.22
CA ASN A 204 10.22 10.37 6.79
C ASN A 204 9.52 9.03 6.59
N VAL A 205 8.61 8.95 5.61
CA VAL A 205 7.79 7.76 5.36
C VAL A 205 8.61 6.48 5.18
N LYS A 206 9.80 6.57 4.60
CA LYS A 206 10.69 5.42 4.37
C LYS A 206 11.20 4.78 5.66
N ILE A 207 11.32 5.53 6.75
CA ILE A 207 11.82 4.98 8.04
C ILE A 207 10.92 3.87 8.56
N LEU A 208 9.60 4.09 8.56
CA LEU A 208 8.65 3.04 8.98
C LEU A 208 8.39 2.03 7.87
N LEU A 209 8.29 2.46 6.61
CA LEU A 209 8.10 1.53 5.50
C LEU A 209 9.22 0.50 5.44
N ASP A 210 10.49 0.90 5.67
CA ASP A 210 11.64 0.00 5.73
C ASP A 210 11.46 -1.07 6.81
N ALA A 211 11.01 -0.69 8.01
CA ALA A 211 10.78 -1.63 9.11
C ALA A 211 9.73 -2.70 8.74
N PHE A 212 8.70 -2.37 7.95
CA PHE A 212 7.70 -3.32 7.49
C PHE A 212 8.14 -4.15 6.26
N MET A 213 9.30 -3.86 5.72
CA MET A 213 9.90 -4.65 4.62
C MET A 213 10.90 -5.72 5.06
N GLU A 214 11.11 -5.91 6.37
CA GLU A 214 12.06 -6.88 6.90
C GLU A 214 11.53 -7.55 8.18
N SER A 215 12.26 -8.51 8.71
CA SER A 215 11.91 -9.22 9.94
C SER A 215 13.07 -9.25 10.96
N TYR A 216 14.16 -8.54 10.66
CA TYR A 216 15.38 -8.55 11.48
C TYR A 216 15.18 -7.90 12.85
N HIS A 217 14.36 -6.82 12.91
CA HIS A 217 14.04 -6.12 14.16
C HIS A 217 13.16 -6.93 15.12
N ILE A 218 12.42 -7.97 14.62
CA ILE A 218 11.47 -8.76 15.43
C ILE A 218 12.09 -9.25 16.74
N ALA A 219 13.33 -9.78 16.68
CA ALA A 219 14.00 -10.31 17.86
C ALA A 219 14.37 -9.24 18.91
N SER A 220 14.46 -7.99 18.50
CA SER A 220 14.90 -6.86 19.34
C SER A 220 13.72 -6.03 19.85
N ILE A 221 12.82 -5.62 18.95
CA ILE A 221 11.69 -4.73 19.25
C ILE A 221 10.52 -5.54 19.83
N HIS A 222 10.13 -6.62 19.14
CA HIS A 222 8.92 -7.38 19.46
C HIS A 222 9.16 -8.58 20.40
N LYS A 223 10.08 -8.46 21.36
CA LYS A 223 10.45 -9.57 22.27
C LYS A 223 9.27 -10.20 23.00
N GLN A 224 8.30 -9.40 23.40
CA GLN A 224 7.16 -9.81 24.22
C GLN A 224 5.89 -10.08 23.41
N THR A 225 5.90 -9.74 22.13
CA THR A 225 4.80 -9.87 21.18
C THR A 225 5.15 -10.86 20.06
N VAL A 226 5.47 -10.38 18.88
CA VAL A 226 5.64 -11.14 17.65
C VAL A 226 6.74 -12.20 17.73
N ASN A 227 7.87 -11.90 18.40
CA ASN A 227 8.99 -12.84 18.54
C ASN A 227 8.65 -14.11 19.33
N ARG A 228 7.53 -14.12 20.07
CA ARG A 228 7.10 -15.33 20.80
C ARG A 228 6.64 -16.42 19.88
N PHE A 229 6.12 -16.08 18.70
CA PHE A 229 5.54 -17.03 17.78
C PHE A 229 6.16 -17.02 16.38
N LEU A 230 6.75 -15.92 15.90
CA LEU A 230 7.43 -15.90 14.60
C LEU A 230 8.94 -16.19 14.71
N ASN A 231 9.44 -16.95 13.72
CA ASN A 231 10.85 -17.25 13.56
C ASN A 231 11.47 -16.41 12.44
N HIS A 232 12.03 -15.26 12.79
CA HIS A 232 12.63 -14.35 11.81
C HIS A 232 13.82 -14.96 11.03
N LEU A 233 14.50 -15.97 11.56
CA LEU A 233 15.62 -16.63 10.86
C LEU A 233 15.17 -17.42 9.62
N GLY A 234 13.94 -17.96 9.66
CA GLY A 234 13.37 -18.70 8.55
C GLY A 234 12.59 -17.82 7.55
N THR A 235 12.71 -16.50 7.63
CA THR A 235 11.99 -15.57 6.75
C THR A 235 12.43 -15.74 5.31
N TYR A 236 11.48 -16.15 4.47
CA TYR A 236 11.64 -16.30 3.02
C TYR A 236 11.13 -15.06 2.28
N ILE A 237 11.82 -14.67 1.21
CA ILE A 237 11.52 -13.45 0.45
C ILE A 237 11.54 -13.75 -1.04
N GLU A 238 10.50 -13.28 -1.74
CA GLU A 238 10.43 -13.22 -3.20
C GLU A 238 10.34 -11.77 -3.67
N LEU A 239 11.08 -11.44 -4.73
CA LEU A 239 11.09 -10.14 -5.40
C LEU A 239 10.39 -10.30 -6.75
N TYR A 240 9.52 -9.37 -7.11
CA TYR A 240 8.74 -9.42 -8.36
C TYR A 240 8.95 -8.15 -9.20
N PRO A 241 8.66 -8.21 -10.51
CA PRO A 241 8.71 -7.02 -11.35
C PRO A 241 7.86 -5.87 -10.80
N GLY A 242 8.28 -4.63 -11.03
CA GLY A 242 7.54 -3.45 -10.62
C GLY A 242 7.62 -3.12 -9.13
N GLY A 243 8.55 -3.74 -8.38
CA GLY A 243 8.79 -3.44 -6.97
C GLY A 243 7.86 -4.18 -6.00
N ASN A 244 7.01 -5.08 -6.48
CA ASN A 244 6.20 -5.93 -5.64
C ASN A 244 7.07 -6.99 -4.94
N MET A 245 6.72 -7.36 -3.72
CA MET A 245 7.54 -8.29 -2.94
C MET A 245 6.69 -9.13 -1.99
N LEU A 246 7.07 -10.37 -1.79
CA LEU A 246 6.51 -11.24 -0.76
C LEU A 246 7.57 -11.53 0.30
N MET A 247 7.17 -11.46 1.55
CA MET A 247 7.93 -11.95 2.68
C MET A 247 7.06 -12.94 3.45
N VAL A 248 7.58 -14.11 3.76
CA VAL A 248 6.87 -15.08 4.59
C VAL A 248 7.72 -15.43 5.79
N THR A 249 7.26 -15.05 6.98
CA THR A 249 7.92 -15.38 8.23
C THR A 249 7.24 -16.59 8.86
N PRO A 250 7.96 -17.72 9.02
CA PRO A 250 7.38 -18.93 9.57
C PRO A 250 7.04 -18.76 11.05
N GLN A 251 6.02 -19.47 11.49
CA GLN A 251 5.75 -19.65 12.91
C GLN A 251 6.76 -20.62 13.54
N LYS A 252 7.11 -20.38 14.80
CA LYS A 252 7.98 -21.28 15.60
C LYS A 252 7.31 -22.62 15.89
N ARG A 253 5.99 -22.65 15.91
CA ARG A 253 5.18 -23.85 16.16
C ARG A 253 3.96 -23.80 15.24
N GLU A 254 3.74 -24.85 14.50
CA GLU A 254 2.61 -24.97 13.56
C GLU A 254 1.23 -25.00 14.26
N ASP A 255 1.20 -25.42 15.54
CA ASP A 255 -0.01 -25.48 16.36
C ASP A 255 -0.36 -24.17 17.08
N TRP A 256 0.44 -23.10 16.86
CA TRP A 256 0.12 -21.80 17.44
C TRP A 256 -1.06 -21.14 16.71
N GLU A 257 -1.99 -20.63 17.47
CA GLU A 257 -3.14 -19.88 16.94
C GLU A 257 -3.10 -18.44 17.47
N ASP A 258 -3.34 -17.47 16.60
CA ASP A 258 -3.49 -16.08 17.01
C ASP A 258 -4.68 -15.96 17.97
N PRO A 259 -4.46 -15.53 19.22
CA PRO A 259 -5.55 -15.35 20.19
C PRO A 259 -6.65 -14.40 19.70
N GLY A 260 -6.28 -13.40 18.88
CA GLY A 260 -7.22 -12.45 18.29
C GLY A 260 -8.05 -13.04 17.13
N ALA A 261 -7.66 -14.19 16.59
CA ALA A 261 -8.37 -14.87 15.51
C ALA A 261 -9.07 -16.16 15.98
N LYS A 262 -8.96 -16.48 17.27
CA LYS A 262 -9.52 -17.73 17.80
C LYS A 262 -11.04 -17.77 17.69
N GLY A 263 -11.53 -18.82 17.01
CA GLY A 263 -12.97 -19.03 16.80
C GLY A 263 -13.58 -18.18 15.67
N MET A 264 -12.83 -17.30 15.04
CA MET A 264 -13.29 -16.54 13.87
C MET A 264 -13.46 -17.47 12.66
N HIS A 265 -14.30 -17.03 11.72
CA HIS A 265 -14.42 -17.70 10.41
C HIS A 265 -13.08 -17.71 9.69
N ARG A 266 -12.76 -18.85 9.06
CA ARG A 266 -11.55 -19.05 8.27
C ARG A 266 -11.89 -19.44 6.85
N VAL A 267 -11.23 -18.83 5.88
CA VAL A 267 -11.40 -19.15 4.46
C VAL A 267 -10.87 -20.57 4.20
N ALA A 268 -11.79 -21.50 3.87
CA ALA A 268 -11.47 -22.91 3.72
C ALA A 268 -10.50 -23.22 2.58
N SER A 269 -10.44 -22.39 1.53
CA SER A 269 -9.54 -22.52 0.38
C SER A 269 -8.13 -21.97 0.63
N ALA A 270 -7.86 -21.32 1.76
CA ALA A 270 -6.54 -20.81 2.09
C ALA A 270 -5.48 -21.93 2.13
N THR A 271 -4.28 -21.65 1.64
CA THR A 271 -3.17 -22.60 1.63
C THR A 271 -2.53 -22.74 3.01
N SER A 272 -1.66 -23.72 3.21
CA SER A 272 -0.93 -23.89 4.48
C SER A 272 -0.07 -22.67 4.82
N VAL A 273 0.56 -22.03 3.84
CA VAL A 273 1.31 -20.79 4.03
C VAL A 273 0.42 -19.69 4.62
N GLN A 274 -0.80 -19.52 4.09
CA GLN A 274 -1.74 -18.49 4.52
C GLN A 274 -2.44 -18.79 5.86
N ARG A 275 -2.50 -20.07 6.24
CA ARG A 275 -3.13 -20.52 7.50
C ARG A 275 -2.16 -20.53 8.68
N VAL A 276 -0.94 -20.97 8.43
CA VAL A 276 0.02 -21.29 9.49
C VAL A 276 1.09 -20.20 9.62
N HIS A 277 1.52 -19.62 8.51
CA HIS A 277 2.63 -18.68 8.52
C HIS A 277 2.16 -17.22 8.36
N ASN A 278 3.10 -16.28 8.29
CA ASN A 278 2.80 -14.86 8.14
C ASN A 278 3.31 -14.35 6.77
N PRO A 279 2.54 -14.55 5.68
CA PRO A 279 2.85 -13.95 4.40
C PRO A 279 2.51 -12.46 4.42
N SER A 280 3.51 -11.62 4.17
CA SER A 280 3.42 -10.17 4.07
C SER A 280 3.70 -9.73 2.64
N CYS A 281 2.64 -9.39 1.90
CA CYS A 281 2.72 -8.88 0.55
C CYS A 281 3.01 -7.37 0.57
N HIS A 282 3.94 -6.92 -0.26
CA HIS A 282 4.19 -5.51 -0.47
C HIS A 282 3.80 -5.13 -1.90
N PHE A 283 2.82 -4.27 -2.02
CA PHE A 283 2.41 -3.63 -3.28
C PHE A 283 3.14 -2.29 -3.37
N PHE A 284 3.99 -2.16 -4.37
CA PHE A 284 4.73 -0.92 -4.57
C PHE A 284 3.78 0.27 -4.83
N PRO A 285 3.98 1.44 -4.22
CA PRO A 285 5.13 1.81 -3.40
C PRO A 285 4.94 1.63 -1.89
N ASN A 286 3.72 1.55 -1.37
CA ASN A 286 3.44 1.90 0.02
C ASN A 286 2.42 1.01 0.73
N LEU A 287 1.97 -0.08 0.13
CA LEU A 287 0.99 -0.94 0.77
C LEU A 287 1.66 -2.24 1.21
N VAL A 288 1.58 -2.53 2.49
CA VAL A 288 1.99 -3.81 3.09
C VAL A 288 0.76 -4.55 3.60
N ALA A 289 0.58 -5.80 3.19
CA ALA A 289 -0.54 -6.62 3.56
C ALA A 289 -0.07 -7.94 4.19
N PRO A 290 -0.01 -8.05 5.52
CA PRO A 290 0.15 -9.33 6.21
C PRO A 290 -1.18 -10.09 6.16
N VAL A 291 -1.29 -11.07 5.27
CA VAL A 291 -2.55 -11.79 5.01
C VAL A 291 -2.66 -13.09 5.79
N SER A 292 -3.89 -13.48 6.12
CA SER A 292 -4.21 -14.75 6.75
C SER A 292 -5.55 -15.30 6.24
N ASP A 293 -5.87 -16.52 6.60
CA ASP A 293 -7.17 -17.15 6.29
C ASP A 293 -8.36 -16.54 7.03
N SER A 294 -8.13 -15.66 7.99
CA SER A 294 -9.18 -15.01 8.80
C SER A 294 -9.25 -13.48 8.59
N GLY A 295 -8.41 -12.92 7.72
CA GLY A 295 -8.45 -11.50 7.40
C GLY A 295 -7.25 -11.00 6.60
N VAL A 296 -7.45 -9.87 5.95
CA VAL A 296 -6.47 -9.24 5.06
C VAL A 296 -6.29 -7.79 5.49
N PRO A 297 -5.41 -7.50 6.46
CA PRO A 297 -5.12 -6.12 6.81
C PRO A 297 -4.27 -5.44 5.72
N PHE A 298 -4.53 -4.14 5.48
CA PHE A 298 -3.68 -3.28 4.67
C PHE A 298 -3.05 -2.22 5.57
N LEU A 299 -1.74 -2.08 5.46
CA LEU A 299 -0.99 -0.97 6.03
C LEU A 299 -0.55 -0.08 4.88
N THR A 300 -0.98 1.17 4.89
CA THR A 300 -0.57 2.14 3.89
C THR A 300 0.20 3.28 4.53
N PHE A 301 1.33 3.62 3.93
CA PHE A 301 2.30 4.58 4.44
C PHE A 301 2.27 5.83 3.57
N TRP A 302 1.93 6.99 4.14
CA TRP A 302 1.69 8.21 3.40
C TRP A 302 2.62 9.33 3.84
N PRO A 303 3.43 9.93 2.96
CA PRO A 303 4.15 11.15 3.31
C PRO A 303 3.16 12.29 3.48
N THR A 304 3.22 13.00 4.59
CA THR A 304 2.46 14.24 4.85
C THR A 304 3.38 15.47 4.85
N GLY A 305 4.67 15.25 4.77
CA GLY A 305 5.75 16.21 4.64
C GLY A 305 7.08 15.48 4.52
N ASP A 306 8.18 16.20 4.42
CA ASP A 306 9.51 15.60 4.26
C ASP A 306 9.85 14.69 5.45
N ASN A 307 9.49 15.11 6.67
CA ASN A 307 9.78 14.43 7.93
C ASN A 307 8.51 14.14 8.74
N THR A 308 7.37 14.03 8.08
CA THR A 308 6.10 13.64 8.69
C THR A 308 5.35 12.68 7.79
N MET A 309 4.67 11.73 8.39
CA MET A 309 3.89 10.72 7.68
C MET A 309 2.63 10.33 8.45
N THR A 310 1.70 9.71 7.76
CA THR A 310 0.58 8.97 8.35
C THR A 310 0.69 7.50 7.94
N ILE A 311 0.46 6.59 8.89
CA ILE A 311 0.22 5.18 8.61
C ILE A 311 -1.27 4.90 8.82
N ASP A 312 -1.94 4.36 7.81
CA ASP A 312 -3.31 3.88 7.94
C ASP A 312 -3.30 2.34 8.05
N SER A 313 -4.00 1.81 9.03
CA SER A 313 -4.21 0.38 9.24
C SER A 313 -5.67 0.06 8.92
N HIS A 314 -5.91 -0.62 7.80
CA HIS A 314 -7.23 -1.04 7.35
C HIS A 314 -7.43 -2.52 7.62
N TRP A 315 -8.56 -2.89 8.18
CA TRP A 315 -8.91 -4.28 8.47
C TRP A 315 -10.02 -4.75 7.57
N PHE A 316 -9.78 -5.86 6.91
CA PHE A 316 -10.77 -6.55 6.08
C PHE A 316 -10.87 -8.00 6.51
N GLY A 317 -12.08 -8.54 6.45
CA GLY A 317 -12.33 -9.92 6.81
C GLY A 317 -13.50 -10.53 6.03
N PRO A 318 -13.62 -11.88 6.04
CA PRO A 318 -14.75 -12.55 5.42
C PRO A 318 -16.08 -12.02 5.94
N SER A 319 -17.10 -11.94 5.07
CA SER A 319 -18.43 -11.44 5.44
C SER A 319 -19.06 -12.20 6.60
N GLU A 320 -18.73 -13.47 6.76
CA GLU A 320 -19.21 -14.36 7.84
C GLU A 320 -18.70 -13.94 9.22
N SER A 321 -17.59 -13.22 9.28
CA SER A 321 -17.02 -12.68 10.53
C SER A 321 -17.09 -11.18 10.65
N LYS A 322 -17.84 -10.47 9.77
CA LYS A 322 -17.85 -9.00 9.76
C LYS A 322 -18.17 -8.39 11.12
N ASP A 323 -19.14 -8.95 11.83
CA ASP A 323 -19.63 -8.45 13.11
C ASP A 323 -19.08 -9.27 14.31
N ASP A 324 -18.01 -10.05 14.11
CA ASP A 324 -17.42 -10.87 15.17
C ASP A 324 -16.74 -9.96 16.22
N PRO A 325 -17.08 -10.09 17.51
CA PRO A 325 -16.46 -9.28 18.56
C PRO A 325 -14.96 -9.52 18.74
N GLN A 326 -14.41 -10.61 18.23
CA GLN A 326 -12.97 -10.90 18.27
C GLN A 326 -12.15 -9.89 17.48
N TRP A 327 -12.75 -9.17 16.51
CA TRP A 327 -12.04 -8.12 15.79
C TRP A 327 -11.44 -7.06 16.70
N GLN A 328 -12.15 -6.66 17.77
CA GLN A 328 -11.61 -5.69 18.72
C GLN A 328 -10.33 -6.20 19.37
N THR A 329 -10.32 -7.45 19.85
CA THR A 329 -9.13 -8.06 20.43
C THR A 329 -7.97 -8.12 19.44
N ARG A 330 -8.25 -8.43 18.17
CA ARG A 330 -7.25 -8.52 17.12
C ARG A 330 -6.66 -7.16 16.78
N ILE A 331 -7.49 -6.14 16.70
CA ILE A 331 -7.09 -4.76 16.43
C ILE A 331 -6.25 -4.24 17.61
N ASP A 332 -6.69 -4.41 18.86
CA ASP A 332 -5.96 -3.98 20.05
C ASP A 332 -4.58 -4.65 20.16
N ASN A 333 -4.49 -5.95 19.81
CA ASN A 333 -3.20 -6.67 19.76
C ASN A 333 -2.26 -6.10 18.71
N TRP A 334 -2.81 -5.76 17.53
CA TRP A 334 -2.05 -5.15 16.46
C TRP A 334 -1.57 -3.74 16.81
N GLU A 335 -2.44 -2.91 17.36
CA GLU A 335 -2.09 -1.54 17.78
C GLU A 335 -0.93 -1.54 18.78
N ARG A 336 -0.94 -2.49 19.72
CA ARG A 336 0.19 -2.66 20.66
C ARG A 336 1.50 -3.07 19.96
N ILE A 337 1.43 -3.90 18.90
CA ILE A 337 2.60 -4.27 18.09
C ILE A 337 3.11 -3.05 17.33
N LEU A 338 2.20 -2.30 16.73
CA LEU A 338 2.53 -1.08 15.99
C LEU A 338 3.18 -0.03 16.91
N ASP A 339 2.68 0.15 18.12
CA ASP A 339 3.28 1.07 19.11
C ASP A 339 4.75 0.72 19.42
N GLU A 340 5.11 -0.57 19.39
CA GLU A 340 6.51 -1.00 19.58
C GLU A 340 7.41 -0.51 18.43
N ASP A 341 6.91 -0.40 17.21
CA ASP A 341 7.63 0.16 16.05
C ASP A 341 7.68 1.69 16.10
N LEU A 342 6.55 2.32 16.42
CA LEU A 342 6.40 3.78 16.37
C LEU A 342 7.30 4.51 17.38
N GLN A 343 7.60 3.89 18.52
CA GLN A 343 8.37 4.52 19.60
C GLN A 343 9.78 5.00 19.18
N PHE A 344 10.37 4.42 18.13
CA PHE A 344 11.72 4.77 17.66
C PHE A 344 11.71 5.71 16.45
N ALA A 345 10.60 5.86 15.76
CA ALA A 345 10.53 6.52 14.46
C ALA A 345 11.04 7.97 14.49
N ALA A 346 10.57 8.78 15.43
CA ALA A 346 10.99 10.17 15.57
C ALA A 346 12.46 10.32 16.00
N ASP A 347 12.95 9.43 16.84
CA ASP A 347 14.36 9.44 17.29
C ASP A 347 15.30 8.99 16.16
N ILE A 348 14.88 8.04 15.33
CA ILE A 348 15.62 7.64 14.12
C ILE A 348 15.70 8.83 13.16
N GLN A 349 14.58 9.52 12.88
CA GLN A 349 14.56 10.72 12.06
C GLN A 349 15.58 11.77 12.55
N LYS A 350 15.51 12.13 13.83
CA LYS A 350 16.44 13.07 14.44
C LYS A 350 17.90 12.63 14.37
N SER A 351 18.14 11.32 14.50
CA SER A 351 19.48 10.75 14.41
C SER A 351 20.03 10.82 12.98
N ILE A 352 19.20 10.55 11.98
CA ILE A 352 19.59 10.66 10.56
C ILE A 352 19.90 12.13 10.21
N GLU A 353 19.14 13.08 10.71
CA GLU A 353 19.37 14.53 10.51
C GLU A 353 20.65 15.06 11.16
N SER A 354 21.17 14.38 12.16
CA SER A 354 22.35 14.83 12.91
C SER A 354 23.65 14.83 12.11
N GLY A 355 23.68 14.22 10.92
CA GLY A 355 24.88 14.03 10.09
C GLY A 355 25.83 12.94 10.58
N GLY A 356 25.53 12.27 11.68
CA GLY A 356 26.28 11.11 12.17
C GLY A 356 26.00 9.81 11.41
N PHE A 357 24.86 9.77 10.73
CA PHE A 357 24.42 8.63 9.95
C PHE A 357 24.77 8.79 8.47
N GLN A 358 25.50 7.83 7.91
CA GLN A 358 25.99 7.91 6.53
C GLN A 358 25.15 7.11 5.51
N GLY A 359 24.20 6.31 6.00
CA GLY A 359 23.34 5.47 5.16
C GLY A 359 23.10 4.09 5.77
N LEU A 360 22.08 3.40 5.26
CA LEU A 360 21.67 2.08 5.74
C LEU A 360 22.68 1.02 5.31
N ALA A 361 23.09 0.19 6.26
CA ALA A 361 23.86 -1.02 5.99
C ALA A 361 22.90 -2.21 6.13
N LEU A 362 22.59 -2.86 5.02
CA LEU A 362 21.57 -3.90 4.97
C LEU A 362 22.19 -5.30 4.91
N SER A 363 21.56 -6.22 5.63
CA SER A 363 21.83 -7.65 5.54
C SER A 363 21.07 -8.29 4.36
N TYR A 364 21.36 -9.55 4.10
CA TYR A 364 20.63 -10.36 3.13
C TYR A 364 19.10 -10.43 3.45
N GLN A 365 18.73 -10.50 4.73
CA GLN A 365 17.32 -10.51 5.14
C GLN A 365 16.58 -9.19 4.85
N GLU A 366 17.31 -8.09 4.77
CA GLU A 366 16.76 -6.75 4.52
C GLU A 366 16.77 -6.38 3.02
N ARG A 367 17.02 -7.35 2.11
CA ARG A 367 17.11 -7.10 0.66
C ARG A 367 15.87 -6.50 0.01
N ARG A 368 14.68 -6.62 0.64
CA ARG A 368 13.45 -5.96 0.18
C ARG A 368 13.59 -4.45 0.21
N ILE A 369 14.22 -3.90 1.25
CA ILE A 369 14.49 -2.46 1.39
C ILE A 369 15.35 -1.99 0.23
N TYR A 370 16.45 -2.72 -0.05
CA TYR A 370 17.33 -2.38 -1.14
C TYR A 370 16.61 -2.42 -2.50
N PHE A 371 15.84 -3.46 -2.75
CA PHE A 371 15.06 -3.64 -3.98
C PHE A 371 14.00 -2.55 -4.18
N TRP A 372 13.33 -2.14 -3.11
CA TRP A 372 12.39 -1.01 -3.15
C TRP A 372 13.08 0.28 -3.59
N HIS A 373 14.26 0.58 -3.06
CA HIS A 373 15.03 1.75 -3.46
C HIS A 373 15.55 1.68 -4.91
N GLU A 374 15.88 0.50 -5.41
CA GLU A 374 16.19 0.30 -6.84
C GLU A 374 14.98 0.61 -7.72
N GLU A 375 13.79 0.15 -7.32
CA GLU A 375 12.56 0.43 -8.06
C GLU A 375 12.23 1.92 -8.06
N VAL A 376 12.46 2.64 -6.96
CA VAL A 376 12.32 4.10 -6.93
C VAL A 376 13.19 4.76 -8.00
N ASP A 377 14.46 4.34 -8.13
CA ASP A 377 15.34 4.89 -9.17
C ASP A 377 14.85 4.55 -10.58
N ARG A 378 14.28 3.35 -10.80
CA ARG A 378 13.66 2.98 -12.09
C ARG A 378 12.48 3.89 -12.42
N ARG A 379 11.62 4.18 -11.45
CA ARG A 379 10.44 5.06 -11.62
C ARG A 379 10.83 6.51 -11.88
N ILE A 380 11.79 7.03 -11.15
CA ILE A 380 12.32 8.39 -11.36
C ILE A 380 13.06 8.48 -12.71
N GLY A 381 13.67 7.39 -13.14
CA GLY A 381 14.69 7.35 -14.20
C GLY A 381 16.07 7.61 -13.61
N ALA A 382 16.94 6.58 -13.60
CA ALA A 382 18.22 6.61 -12.91
C ALA A 382 19.11 7.82 -13.24
N GLN A 383 19.01 8.35 -14.48
CA GLN A 383 19.76 9.55 -14.92
C GLN A 383 19.25 10.85 -14.26
N ARG A 384 18.03 10.89 -13.74
CA ARG A 384 17.45 12.04 -13.02
C ARG A 384 17.84 12.04 -11.54
N VAL A 385 18.17 10.86 -11.00
CA VAL A 385 18.62 10.72 -9.60
C VAL A 385 20.02 11.29 -9.45
N PRO A 386 20.27 12.20 -8.48
CA PRO A 386 21.60 12.71 -8.18
C PRO A 386 22.60 11.56 -7.98
N GLU A 387 23.80 11.66 -8.55
CA GLU A 387 24.78 10.57 -8.58
C GLU A 387 25.09 10.01 -7.18
N HIS A 388 25.24 10.88 -6.19
CA HIS A 388 25.55 10.50 -4.80
C HIS A 388 24.36 9.85 -4.04
N LEU A 389 23.14 9.91 -4.61
CA LEU A 389 21.93 9.26 -4.07
C LEU A 389 21.51 8.03 -4.87
N ARG A 390 22.12 7.80 -6.03
CA ARG A 390 21.72 6.75 -6.97
C ARG A 390 22.04 5.36 -6.42
N MET A 391 21.08 4.45 -6.56
CA MET A 391 21.28 3.05 -6.25
C MET A 391 22.10 2.33 -7.32
N GLN A 392 22.88 1.35 -6.90
CA GLN A 392 23.49 0.37 -7.82
C GLN A 392 22.48 -0.77 -8.02
N PRO A 393 22.12 -1.13 -9.26
CA PRO A 393 21.21 -2.26 -9.49
C PRO A 393 21.93 -3.57 -9.20
N MET A 394 21.56 -4.23 -8.09
CA MET A 394 22.19 -5.44 -7.59
C MET A 394 21.25 -6.66 -7.60
N LEU A 395 19.92 -6.42 -7.64
CA LEU A 395 18.95 -7.48 -7.34
C LEU A 395 18.14 -7.94 -8.56
N ASP A 396 18.40 -7.44 -9.76
CA ASP A 396 17.66 -7.81 -10.98
C ASP A 396 17.69 -9.32 -11.28
N GLU A 397 18.81 -10.00 -10.98
CA GLU A 397 18.96 -11.46 -11.19
C GLU A 397 18.16 -12.30 -10.18
N PHE A 398 17.70 -11.68 -9.08
CA PHE A 398 16.91 -12.32 -8.01
C PHE A 398 15.41 -12.05 -8.13
N VAL A 399 15.00 -11.32 -9.17
CA VAL A 399 13.58 -11.07 -9.46
C VAL A 399 12.98 -12.30 -10.11
N LEU A 400 11.91 -12.83 -9.55
CA LEU A 400 11.15 -13.94 -10.13
C LEU A 400 10.44 -13.46 -11.42
N LYS A 401 10.53 -14.29 -12.47
CA LYS A 401 9.94 -14.01 -13.78
C LYS A 401 8.55 -14.61 -13.91
#